data_56c35df701cd8925d190e61bc7faf35e
#
_entry.id   56c35df701cd8925d190e61bc7faf35e
#
_cell.length_a   1.000
_cell.length_b   1.000
_cell.length_c   1.000
_cell.angle_alpha   90.00
_cell.angle_beta   90.00
_cell.angle_gamma   90.00
#
_symmetry.space_group_name_H-M   'P 1'
#
loop_
_entity.id
_entity.type
_entity.pdbx_description
1 polymer ?
#
loop_
_entity_poly.entity_id
_entity_poly.type
_entity_poly.pdbx_seq_one_letter_code
_entity_poly.pdbx_strand_id
1 'polypeptide(L)'
;MTHKPAAPRIPEGVAGQLPAAYTYIELQARGPVAALGPRVVFIEVTNHCNLLCETCPRTFVSYETPKTLGWDDFVRIVEQFPDMQRAVLHGIGEPLINRDLPRMIEHLKARGVTALFNTNGTLLTEAWGRALIASGLDEMRCSIDGARPQTYAAIRGAPLLPKIVANLRRFTRLQRDLGAPSPRVSIWMTGMRENIEELPDLVRLAAKVGVAEVCMQRMVYYVDAGQAPGMLDAGHGLFDDFDAQADRAVAEAESVAAALGVTLTASGATDPRRSLKAARQKDARPWAACLRPWTTAYVTANGNCLPCCISPFATADYESLKLGNLFERDFEGLWNDTRYQQWRTALLSDQPARPCAGCGVHWSL
;
A
#
# COMPACT_ATOMS: atom_id res chain seq x y z
N MET A 1 35.19 -22.70 14.38
CA MET A 1 33.74 -22.88 14.56
C MET A 1 33.08 -21.65 14.06
N THR A 2 32.57 -21.68 12.82
CA THR A 2 31.91 -20.55 12.19
C THR A 2 30.47 -20.44 12.72
N HIS A 3 30.21 -19.40 13.50
CA HIS A 3 28.85 -19.08 13.93
C HIS A 3 27.99 -18.82 12.68
N LYS A 4 27.11 -19.74 12.36
CA LYS A 4 26.02 -19.52 11.39
C LYS A 4 25.07 -18.50 12.05
N PRO A 5 24.81 -17.33 11.44
CA PRO A 5 23.84 -16.41 11.99
C PRO A 5 22.46 -17.09 12.06
N ALA A 6 21.77 -16.93 13.19
CA ALA A 6 20.42 -17.44 13.34
C ALA A 6 19.51 -16.83 12.26
N ALA A 7 18.74 -17.67 11.58
CA ALA A 7 17.78 -17.20 10.57
C ALA A 7 16.77 -16.22 11.21
N PRO A 8 16.46 -15.10 10.57
CA PRO A 8 15.45 -14.17 11.07
C PRO A 8 14.11 -14.90 11.17
N ARG A 9 13.47 -14.83 12.34
CA ARG A 9 12.11 -15.37 12.52
C ARG A 9 11.12 -14.43 11.82
N ILE A 10 10.19 -15.01 11.06
CA ILE A 10 9.03 -14.27 10.55
C ILE A 10 8.24 -13.82 11.79
N PRO A 11 7.90 -12.53 11.95
CA PRO A 11 6.99 -12.11 12.99
C PRO A 11 5.66 -12.86 12.86
N GLU A 12 5.11 -13.35 13.97
CA GLU A 12 3.77 -13.93 13.98
C GLU A 12 2.77 -12.88 13.45
N GLY A 13 2.01 -13.22 12.41
CA GLY A 13 1.09 -12.30 11.73
C GLY A 13 1.45 -11.96 10.28
N VAL A 14 2.72 -12.09 9.87
CA VAL A 14 3.15 -11.89 8.47
C VAL A 14 2.89 -13.12 7.61
N ALA A 15 2.98 -14.30 8.20
CA ALA A 15 2.77 -15.58 7.50
C ALA A 15 1.38 -15.69 6.83
N GLY A 16 0.35 -15.03 7.38
CA GLY A 16 -1.00 -15.02 6.82
C GLY A 16 -1.23 -14.03 5.67
N GLN A 17 -0.33 -13.09 5.44
CA GLN A 17 -0.43 -12.10 4.35
C GLN A 17 0.37 -12.47 3.10
N LEU A 18 1.37 -13.33 3.26
CA LEU A 18 2.12 -13.85 2.13
C LEU A 18 1.36 -15.04 1.54
N PRO A 19 1.27 -15.13 0.21
CA PRO A 19 0.80 -16.36 -0.43
C PRO A 19 1.58 -17.56 0.12
N ALA A 20 0.90 -18.69 0.36
CA ALA A 20 1.47 -19.88 0.99
C ALA A 20 2.78 -20.41 0.35
N ALA A 21 3.09 -19.95 -0.85
CA ALA A 21 4.32 -20.28 -1.57
C ALA A 21 5.55 -19.45 -1.13
N TYR A 22 5.37 -18.38 -0.36
CA TYR A 22 6.48 -17.66 0.27
C TYR A 22 6.70 -18.21 1.67
N THR A 23 6.98 -19.50 1.71
CA THR A 23 7.23 -20.21 2.95
C THR A 23 8.65 -19.95 3.48
N TYR A 24 8.84 -20.31 4.72
CA TYR A 24 10.10 -20.24 5.49
C TYR A 24 11.39 -20.61 4.72
N ILE A 25 11.30 -21.45 3.66
CA ILE A 25 12.45 -21.87 2.84
C ILE A 25 13.00 -20.69 2.02
N GLU A 26 12.14 -19.82 1.46
CA GLU A 26 12.56 -18.67 0.67
C GLU A 26 13.19 -17.56 1.52
N LEU A 27 12.74 -17.41 2.77
CA LEU A 27 13.37 -16.49 3.72
C LEU A 27 14.81 -16.87 4.04
N GLN A 28 15.12 -18.16 4.10
CA GLN A 28 16.47 -18.65 4.35
C GLN A 28 17.35 -18.58 3.10
N ALA A 29 16.76 -18.61 1.91
CA ALA A 29 17.47 -18.64 0.62
C ALA A 29 17.61 -17.25 -0.03
N ARG A 30 17.26 -16.16 0.68
CA ARG A 30 17.42 -14.79 0.15
C ARG A 30 18.87 -14.53 -0.24
N GLY A 31 19.07 -14.20 -1.51
CA GLY A 31 20.35 -13.84 -2.08
C GLY A 31 20.21 -12.70 -3.09
N PRO A 32 21.29 -12.31 -3.77
CA PRO A 32 21.22 -11.32 -4.84
C PRO A 32 20.30 -11.75 -5.99
N VAL A 33 20.27 -13.04 -6.27
CA VAL A 33 19.41 -13.66 -7.29
C VAL A 33 18.14 -14.18 -6.64
N ALA A 34 16.98 -13.76 -7.16
CA ALA A 34 15.70 -14.32 -6.75
C ALA A 34 15.44 -15.62 -7.52
N ALA A 35 15.12 -16.69 -6.78
CA ALA A 35 14.86 -18.01 -7.40
C ALA A 35 13.51 -18.06 -8.14
N LEU A 36 12.54 -17.22 -7.74
CA LEU A 36 11.19 -17.17 -8.30
C LEU A 36 10.84 -15.76 -8.78
N GLY A 37 9.88 -15.67 -9.70
CA GLY A 37 9.26 -14.41 -10.10
C GLY A 37 8.39 -13.80 -8.99
N PRO A 38 8.04 -12.51 -9.08
CA PRO A 38 7.16 -11.86 -8.10
C PRO A 38 5.72 -12.37 -8.25
N ARG A 39 5.08 -12.67 -7.14
CA ARG A 39 3.68 -13.09 -7.10
C ARG A 39 2.71 -11.96 -6.80
N VAL A 40 3.22 -10.87 -6.24
CA VAL A 40 2.47 -9.64 -6.02
C VAL A 40 2.99 -8.57 -6.95
N VAL A 41 2.13 -8.04 -7.81
CA VAL A 41 2.53 -6.99 -8.76
C VAL A 41 1.68 -5.76 -8.52
N PHE A 42 2.33 -4.65 -8.22
CA PHE A 42 1.71 -3.33 -8.22
C PHE A 42 1.80 -2.77 -9.63
N ILE A 43 0.68 -2.40 -10.19
CA ILE A 43 0.58 -1.78 -11.52
C ILE A 43 -0.10 -0.44 -11.34
N GLU A 44 0.65 0.63 -11.51
CA GLU A 44 0.09 1.97 -11.49
C GLU A 44 -0.71 2.20 -12.78
N VAL A 45 -2.04 2.15 -12.67
CA VAL A 45 -2.92 2.32 -13.83
C VAL A 45 -3.05 3.78 -14.27
N THR A 46 -2.62 4.72 -13.45
CA THR A 46 -2.47 6.14 -13.76
C THR A 46 -1.68 6.84 -12.66
N ASN A 47 -0.91 7.87 -13.04
CA ASN A 47 -0.30 8.81 -12.09
C ASN A 47 -1.08 10.15 -12.00
N HIS A 48 -2.21 10.25 -12.70
CA HIS A 48 -3.15 11.36 -12.50
C HIS A 48 -3.97 11.16 -11.22
N CYS A 49 -4.17 12.24 -10.47
CA CYS A 49 -5.04 12.24 -9.30
C CYS A 49 -5.81 13.56 -9.24
N ASN A 50 -7.00 13.53 -8.70
CA ASN A 50 -7.87 14.68 -8.49
C ASN A 50 -7.75 15.29 -7.07
N LEU A 51 -6.80 14.82 -6.25
CA LEU A 51 -6.47 15.38 -4.94
C LEU A 51 -4.98 15.77 -4.87
N LEU A 52 -4.66 16.64 -3.92
CA LEU A 52 -3.32 17.11 -3.58
C LEU A 52 -3.06 16.87 -2.09
N CYS A 53 -2.93 15.58 -1.73
CA CYS A 53 -2.73 15.18 -0.33
C CYS A 53 -1.33 15.55 0.16
N GLU A 54 -1.22 15.99 1.42
CA GLU A 54 0.06 16.31 2.05
C GLU A 54 0.96 15.07 2.25
N THR A 55 0.34 13.89 2.34
CA THR A 55 1.06 12.60 2.46
C THR A 55 1.53 12.03 1.12
N CYS A 56 1.25 12.69 -0.01
CA CYS A 56 1.52 12.14 -1.34
C CYS A 56 2.65 12.86 -2.05
N PRO A 57 3.69 12.15 -2.52
CA PRO A 57 4.80 12.74 -3.25
C PRO A 57 4.35 13.51 -4.50
N ARG A 58 3.29 13.06 -5.15
CA ARG A 58 2.75 13.72 -6.35
C ARG A 58 2.37 15.19 -6.13
N THR A 59 2.06 15.57 -4.90
CA THR A 59 1.71 16.96 -4.57
C THR A 59 2.93 17.88 -4.66
N PHE A 60 4.12 17.37 -4.39
CA PHE A 60 5.32 18.17 -4.22
C PHE A 60 6.37 17.92 -5.29
N VAL A 61 6.37 16.73 -5.90
CA VAL A 61 7.40 16.31 -6.86
C VAL A 61 6.76 15.72 -8.11
N SER A 62 7.31 16.07 -9.26
CA SER A 62 6.96 15.47 -10.54
C SER A 62 7.99 14.42 -10.90
N TYR A 63 7.75 13.16 -10.53
CA TYR A 63 8.69 12.06 -10.79
C TYR A 63 8.69 11.60 -12.24
N GLU A 64 7.51 11.59 -12.86
CA GLU A 64 7.30 11.05 -14.20
C GLU A 64 6.31 11.90 -15.00
N THR A 65 6.40 11.80 -16.31
CA THR A 65 5.40 12.40 -17.20
C THR A 65 4.01 11.88 -16.85
N PRO A 66 3.00 12.77 -16.76
CA PRO A 66 1.63 12.36 -16.54
C PRO A 66 1.14 11.35 -17.58
N LYS A 67 0.67 10.18 -17.11
CA LYS A 67 0.19 9.09 -17.96
C LYS A 67 -0.97 8.35 -17.32
N THR A 68 -1.96 7.99 -18.12
CA THR A 68 -2.95 6.96 -17.82
C THR A 68 -2.61 5.74 -18.67
N LEU A 69 -2.43 4.59 -18.04
CA LEU A 69 -2.05 3.34 -18.70
C LEU A 69 -3.19 2.91 -19.62
N GLY A 70 -2.91 2.75 -20.91
CA GLY A 70 -3.84 2.23 -21.88
C GLY A 70 -3.97 0.72 -21.81
N TRP A 71 -5.00 0.19 -22.47
CA TRP A 71 -5.29 -1.24 -22.46
C TRP A 71 -4.12 -2.10 -22.98
N ASP A 72 -3.54 -1.76 -24.11
CA ASP A 72 -2.50 -2.57 -24.73
C ASP A 72 -1.21 -2.57 -23.90
N ASP A 73 -0.84 -1.42 -23.34
CA ASP A 73 0.28 -1.31 -22.40
C ASP A 73 0.03 -2.15 -21.14
N PHE A 74 -1.21 -2.16 -20.62
CA PHE A 74 -1.58 -2.97 -19.47
C PHE A 74 -1.44 -4.46 -19.75
N VAL A 75 -1.96 -4.94 -20.87
CA VAL A 75 -1.87 -6.35 -21.27
C VAL A 75 -0.39 -6.74 -21.42
N ARG A 76 0.40 -5.90 -22.12
CA ARG A 76 1.84 -6.12 -22.27
C ARG A 76 2.59 -6.23 -20.94
N ILE A 77 2.20 -5.44 -19.93
CA ILE A 77 2.77 -5.56 -18.57
C ILE A 77 2.35 -6.89 -17.95
N VAL A 78 1.04 -7.20 -17.93
CA VAL A 78 0.50 -8.39 -17.25
C VAL A 78 1.06 -9.69 -17.81
N GLU A 79 1.28 -9.77 -19.12
CA GLU A 79 1.84 -10.96 -19.80
C GLU A 79 3.27 -11.28 -19.36
N GLN A 80 4.00 -10.30 -18.84
CA GLN A 80 5.36 -10.49 -18.34
C GLN A 80 5.44 -11.10 -16.93
N PHE A 81 4.28 -11.31 -16.28
CA PHE A 81 4.18 -11.87 -14.93
C PHE A 81 3.33 -13.15 -14.90
N PRO A 82 3.83 -14.27 -15.46
CA PRO A 82 3.06 -15.51 -15.56
C PRO A 82 2.67 -16.09 -14.18
N ASP A 83 3.49 -15.88 -13.16
CA ASP A 83 3.28 -16.39 -11.79
C ASP A 83 2.53 -15.42 -10.89
N MET A 84 2.01 -14.31 -11.42
CA MET A 84 1.29 -13.31 -10.63
C MET A 84 0.03 -13.92 -10.00
N GLN A 85 -0.09 -13.81 -8.69
CA GLN A 85 -1.25 -14.25 -7.92
C GLN A 85 -2.13 -13.09 -7.46
N ARG A 86 -1.53 -11.91 -7.29
CA ARG A 86 -2.19 -10.72 -6.79
C ARG A 86 -1.72 -9.48 -7.56
N ALA A 87 -2.66 -8.75 -8.11
CA ALA A 87 -2.44 -7.45 -8.74
C ALA A 87 -3.00 -6.33 -7.87
N VAL A 88 -2.20 -5.32 -7.62
CA VAL A 88 -2.59 -4.12 -6.88
C VAL A 88 -2.60 -2.96 -7.87
N LEU A 89 -3.80 -2.55 -8.31
CA LEU A 89 -4.00 -1.59 -9.39
C LEU A 89 -4.01 -0.15 -8.87
N HIS A 90 -2.93 0.25 -8.19
CA HIS A 90 -2.73 1.64 -7.77
C HIS A 90 -1.25 2.02 -7.70
N GLY A 91 -1.00 3.32 -7.68
CA GLY A 91 0.27 3.96 -7.45
C GLY A 91 0.07 5.30 -6.77
N ILE A 92 0.68 6.36 -7.29
CA ILE A 92 0.51 7.75 -6.78
C ILE A 92 -0.72 8.45 -7.35
N GLY A 93 -1.44 7.84 -8.30
CA GLY A 93 -2.66 8.38 -8.92
C GLY A 93 -3.96 7.87 -8.29
N GLU A 94 -5.10 8.32 -8.84
CA GLU A 94 -6.43 7.83 -8.49
C GLU A 94 -6.93 6.84 -9.56
N PRO A 95 -7.05 5.54 -9.24
CA PRO A 95 -7.41 4.51 -10.23
C PRO A 95 -8.75 4.75 -10.94
N LEU A 96 -9.73 5.35 -10.27
CA LEU A 96 -11.04 5.65 -10.87
C LEU A 96 -11.01 6.74 -11.95
N ILE A 97 -9.85 7.34 -12.24
CA ILE A 97 -9.63 8.18 -13.42
C ILE A 97 -9.47 7.34 -14.68
N ASN A 98 -8.89 6.13 -14.55
CA ASN A 98 -8.68 5.24 -15.69
C ASN A 98 -9.99 4.52 -16.06
N ARG A 99 -10.56 4.85 -17.22
CA ARG A 99 -11.83 4.27 -17.67
C ARG A 99 -11.75 2.78 -18.04
N ASP A 100 -10.55 2.29 -18.35
CA ASP A 100 -10.30 0.89 -18.67
C ASP A 100 -10.16 0.00 -17.42
N LEU A 101 -10.18 0.59 -16.20
CA LEU A 101 -9.98 -0.15 -14.95
C LEU A 101 -10.90 -1.38 -14.80
N PRO A 102 -12.21 -1.34 -15.08
CA PRO A 102 -13.05 -2.54 -15.00
C PRO A 102 -12.59 -3.66 -15.96
N ARG A 103 -12.27 -3.30 -17.20
CA ARG A 103 -11.73 -4.23 -18.20
C ARG A 103 -10.39 -4.84 -17.77
N MET A 104 -9.52 -4.05 -17.15
CA MET A 104 -8.25 -4.50 -16.59
C MET A 104 -8.48 -5.52 -15.47
N ILE A 105 -9.45 -5.28 -14.60
CA ILE A 105 -9.84 -6.21 -13.54
C ILE A 105 -10.37 -7.52 -14.13
N GLU A 106 -11.30 -7.47 -15.07
CA GLU A 106 -11.84 -8.64 -15.77
C GLU A 106 -10.74 -9.51 -16.38
N HIS A 107 -9.74 -8.88 -17.02
CA HIS A 107 -8.59 -9.59 -17.58
C HIS A 107 -7.76 -10.32 -16.53
N LEU A 108 -7.51 -9.70 -15.39
CA LEU A 108 -6.81 -10.33 -14.25
C LEU A 108 -7.65 -11.48 -13.67
N LYS A 109 -8.95 -11.30 -13.53
CA LYS A 109 -9.85 -12.34 -13.02
C LYS A 109 -9.93 -13.55 -13.95
N ALA A 110 -9.92 -13.35 -15.26
CA ALA A 110 -9.86 -14.44 -16.25
C ALA A 110 -8.57 -15.27 -16.13
N ARG A 111 -7.51 -14.71 -15.57
CA ARG A 111 -6.21 -15.37 -15.29
C ARG A 111 -6.13 -15.95 -13.86
N GLY A 112 -7.21 -15.90 -13.07
CA GLY A 112 -7.22 -16.35 -11.68
C GLY A 112 -6.47 -15.45 -10.70
N VAL A 113 -6.14 -14.22 -11.11
CA VAL A 113 -5.39 -13.26 -10.28
C VAL A 113 -6.35 -12.53 -9.34
N THR A 114 -5.97 -12.40 -8.07
CA THR A 114 -6.67 -11.53 -7.12
C THR A 114 -6.40 -10.06 -7.46
N ALA A 115 -7.45 -9.28 -7.68
CA ALA A 115 -7.36 -7.88 -8.07
C ALA A 115 -7.86 -6.94 -6.97
N LEU A 116 -7.09 -5.91 -6.67
CA LEU A 116 -7.48 -4.86 -5.72
C LEU A 116 -6.89 -3.52 -6.08
N PHE A 117 -7.45 -2.45 -5.49
CA PHE A 117 -6.86 -1.12 -5.56
C PHE A 117 -7.23 -0.26 -4.35
N ASN A 118 -6.46 0.81 -4.14
CA ASN A 118 -6.80 1.89 -3.21
C ASN A 118 -7.41 3.06 -4.00
N THR A 119 -8.42 3.71 -3.43
CA THR A 119 -9.08 4.89 -4.01
C THR A 119 -9.30 5.97 -2.96
N ASN A 120 -9.32 7.22 -3.36
CA ASN A 120 -9.77 8.32 -2.52
C ASN A 120 -11.32 8.38 -2.40
N GLY A 121 -12.04 7.56 -3.13
CA GLY A 121 -13.49 7.42 -3.08
C GLY A 121 -14.30 8.59 -3.67
N THR A 122 -13.65 9.66 -4.11
CA THR A 122 -14.35 10.87 -4.60
C THR A 122 -15.10 10.66 -5.91
N LEU A 123 -14.62 9.74 -6.74
CA LEU A 123 -15.17 9.40 -8.05
C LEU A 123 -16.07 8.15 -8.04
N LEU A 124 -16.29 7.53 -6.87
CA LEU A 124 -17.09 6.31 -6.74
C LEU A 124 -18.60 6.61 -6.92
N THR A 125 -19.02 6.74 -8.17
CA THR A 125 -20.42 6.89 -8.58
C THR A 125 -21.14 5.53 -8.56
N GLU A 126 -22.46 5.51 -8.74
CA GLU A 126 -23.21 4.26 -8.89
C GLU A 126 -22.77 3.47 -10.14
N ALA A 127 -22.52 4.16 -11.25
CA ALA A 127 -22.03 3.54 -12.47
C ALA A 127 -20.67 2.84 -12.24
N TRP A 128 -19.74 3.50 -11.54
CA TRP A 128 -18.49 2.90 -11.14
C TRP A 128 -18.73 1.70 -10.22
N GLY A 129 -19.62 1.82 -9.23
CA GLY A 129 -19.94 0.73 -8.32
C GLY A 129 -20.43 -0.52 -9.05
N ARG A 130 -21.36 -0.37 -9.99
CA ARG A 130 -21.86 -1.47 -10.84
C ARG A 130 -20.76 -2.10 -11.69
N ALA A 131 -19.93 -1.28 -12.33
CA ALA A 131 -18.82 -1.77 -13.15
C ALA A 131 -17.77 -2.55 -12.34
N LEU A 132 -17.40 -2.07 -11.14
CA LEU A 132 -16.46 -2.74 -10.26
C LEU A 132 -16.99 -4.07 -9.70
N ILE A 133 -18.28 -4.13 -9.36
CA ILE A 133 -18.92 -5.38 -8.95
C ILE A 133 -18.94 -6.38 -10.12
N ALA A 134 -19.36 -5.94 -11.30
CA ALA A 134 -19.45 -6.78 -12.50
C ALA A 134 -18.09 -7.30 -12.97
N SER A 135 -17.02 -6.50 -12.83
CA SER A 135 -15.65 -6.89 -13.22
C SER A 135 -15.03 -7.97 -12.31
N GLY A 136 -15.71 -8.32 -11.20
CA GLY A 136 -15.19 -9.33 -10.26
C GLY A 136 -14.05 -8.83 -9.37
N LEU A 137 -13.96 -7.54 -9.10
CA LEU A 137 -12.99 -6.97 -8.16
C LEU A 137 -13.07 -7.69 -6.81
N ASP A 138 -11.92 -8.06 -6.24
CA ASP A 138 -11.88 -8.78 -4.95
C ASP A 138 -11.87 -7.83 -3.75
N GLU A 139 -11.14 -6.68 -3.84
CA GLU A 139 -10.98 -5.77 -2.71
C GLU A 139 -10.86 -4.32 -3.17
N MET A 140 -11.56 -3.42 -2.49
CA MET A 140 -11.47 -1.97 -2.67
C MET A 140 -11.15 -1.31 -1.33
N ARG A 141 -10.07 -0.56 -1.29
CA ARG A 141 -9.59 0.16 -0.11
C ARG A 141 -9.85 1.64 -0.27
N CYS A 142 -10.70 2.20 0.58
CA CYS A 142 -11.00 3.62 0.54
C CYS A 142 -10.14 4.39 1.54
N SER A 143 -9.34 5.31 1.04
CA SER A 143 -8.42 6.09 1.87
C SER A 143 -9.13 7.27 2.53
N ILE A 144 -9.25 7.25 3.86
CA ILE A 144 -9.86 8.32 4.67
C ILE A 144 -8.98 8.61 5.88
N ASP A 145 -8.26 9.74 5.86
CA ASP A 145 -7.29 10.12 6.90
C ASP A 145 -7.85 11.06 7.98
N GLY A 146 -9.15 11.17 8.10
CA GLY A 146 -9.82 11.93 9.16
C GLY A 146 -11.30 11.66 9.17
N ALA A 147 -11.88 11.53 10.35
CA ALA A 147 -13.32 11.38 10.55
C ALA A 147 -14.03 12.74 10.61
N ARG A 148 -13.28 13.82 10.87
CA ARG A 148 -13.77 15.20 10.88
C ARG A 148 -13.46 15.88 9.54
N PRO A 149 -14.39 16.68 8.99
CA PRO A 149 -14.18 17.37 7.70
C PRO A 149 -12.91 18.23 7.65
N GLN A 150 -12.58 18.88 8.77
CA GLN A 150 -11.43 19.79 8.87
C GLN A 150 -10.11 18.99 8.77
N THR A 151 -9.97 17.94 9.55
CA THR A 151 -8.77 17.07 9.55
C THR A 151 -8.61 16.38 8.20
N TYR A 152 -9.72 15.84 7.65
CA TYR A 152 -9.69 15.26 6.32
C TYR A 152 -9.23 16.27 5.25
N ALA A 153 -9.79 17.49 5.30
CA ALA A 153 -9.46 18.53 4.32
C ALA A 153 -7.99 18.96 4.41
N ALA A 154 -7.46 19.09 5.64
CA ALA A 154 -6.05 19.44 5.85
C ALA A 154 -5.11 18.39 5.25
N ILE A 155 -5.36 17.10 5.53
CA ILE A 155 -4.47 16.01 5.07
C ILE A 155 -4.67 15.69 3.58
N ARG A 156 -5.92 15.70 3.10
CA ARG A 156 -6.25 15.27 1.73
C ARG A 156 -6.36 16.41 0.71
N GLY A 157 -6.16 17.65 1.16
CA GLY A 157 -6.12 18.84 0.30
C GLY A 157 -7.49 19.30 -0.24
N ALA A 158 -8.62 18.71 0.24
CA ALA A 158 -9.96 19.09 -0.23
C ALA A 158 -11.06 18.70 0.75
N PRO A 159 -12.13 19.51 0.95
CA PRO A 159 -13.20 19.25 1.91
C PRO A 159 -14.24 18.25 1.38
N LEU A 160 -13.80 17.04 0.96
CA LEU A 160 -14.62 16.07 0.25
C LEU A 160 -15.12 14.90 1.10
N LEU A 161 -14.86 14.88 2.40
CA LEU A 161 -15.31 13.79 3.30
C LEU A 161 -16.83 13.51 3.21
N PRO A 162 -17.74 14.51 3.21
CA PRO A 162 -19.18 14.24 3.09
C PRO A 162 -19.54 13.51 1.77
N LYS A 163 -18.88 13.87 0.67
CA LYS A 163 -19.06 13.22 -0.63
C LYS A 163 -18.61 11.76 -0.61
N ILE A 164 -17.45 11.49 -0.02
CA ILE A 164 -16.91 10.13 0.08
C ILE A 164 -17.80 9.25 0.95
N VAL A 165 -18.26 9.76 2.08
CA VAL A 165 -19.20 9.07 2.97
C VAL A 165 -20.50 8.73 2.24
N ALA A 166 -21.04 9.67 1.45
CA ALA A 166 -22.23 9.43 0.63
C ALA A 166 -21.97 8.36 -0.46
N ASN A 167 -20.80 8.41 -1.10
CA ASN A 167 -20.38 7.44 -2.12
C ASN A 167 -20.24 6.03 -1.53
N LEU A 168 -19.57 5.88 -0.39
CA LEU A 168 -19.41 4.59 0.29
C LEU A 168 -20.77 4.01 0.71
N ARG A 169 -21.64 4.83 1.33
CA ARG A 169 -22.99 4.40 1.72
C ARG A 169 -23.81 3.93 0.52
N ARG A 170 -23.71 4.62 -0.62
CA ARG A 170 -24.37 4.21 -1.87
C ARG A 170 -23.79 2.89 -2.37
N PHE A 171 -22.46 2.73 -2.35
CA PHE A 171 -21.80 1.52 -2.82
C PHE A 171 -22.15 0.30 -1.96
N THR A 172 -22.08 0.39 -0.65
CA THR A 172 -22.43 -0.71 0.26
C THR A 172 -23.92 -1.09 0.20
N ARG A 173 -24.80 -0.10 -0.08
CA ARG A 173 -26.21 -0.37 -0.38
C ARG A 173 -26.33 -1.13 -1.69
N LEU A 174 -25.69 -0.68 -2.76
CA LEU A 174 -25.69 -1.32 -4.07
C LEU A 174 -25.22 -2.80 -3.97
N GLN A 175 -24.16 -3.07 -3.22
CA GLN A 175 -23.72 -4.45 -2.97
C GLN A 175 -24.80 -5.31 -2.33
N ARG A 176 -25.48 -4.81 -1.31
CA ARG A 176 -26.59 -5.53 -0.65
C ARG A 176 -27.75 -5.77 -1.60
N ASP A 177 -28.15 -4.74 -2.34
CA ASP A 177 -29.28 -4.82 -3.28
C ASP A 177 -29.00 -5.83 -4.41
N LEU A 178 -27.74 -5.99 -4.81
CA LEU A 178 -27.30 -6.97 -5.82
C LEU A 178 -26.92 -8.33 -5.23
N GLY A 179 -26.91 -8.50 -3.90
CA GLY A 179 -26.40 -9.71 -3.26
C GLY A 179 -24.93 -9.98 -3.56
N ALA A 180 -24.13 -8.93 -3.84
CA ALA A 180 -22.74 -9.06 -4.26
C ALA A 180 -21.78 -9.12 -3.05
N PRO A 181 -21.13 -10.27 -2.77
CA PRO A 181 -20.20 -10.40 -1.64
C PRO A 181 -18.85 -9.68 -1.89
N SER A 182 -18.54 -9.40 -3.14
CA SER A 182 -17.33 -8.71 -3.57
C SER A 182 -17.65 -7.41 -4.30
N PRO A 183 -16.73 -6.45 -4.30
CA PRO A 183 -15.43 -6.46 -3.61
C PRO A 183 -15.58 -6.31 -2.10
N ARG A 184 -14.67 -6.90 -1.31
CA ARG A 184 -14.50 -6.55 0.10
C ARG A 184 -14.09 -5.09 0.20
N VAL A 185 -14.81 -4.30 0.99
CA VAL A 185 -14.54 -2.87 1.17
C VAL A 185 -13.94 -2.62 2.54
N SER A 186 -12.85 -1.86 2.57
CA SER A 186 -12.24 -1.40 3.82
C SER A 186 -11.91 0.09 3.77
N ILE A 187 -11.89 0.75 4.93
CA ILE A 187 -11.40 2.11 5.10
C ILE A 187 -9.95 2.04 5.57
N TRP A 188 -9.08 2.79 4.89
CA TRP A 188 -7.66 2.85 5.20
C TRP A 188 -7.29 4.26 5.65
N MET A 189 -6.69 4.36 6.84
CA MET A 189 -6.20 5.59 7.44
C MET A 189 -4.68 5.53 7.56
N THR A 190 -3.99 6.52 7.08
CA THR A 190 -2.59 6.74 7.43
C THR A 190 -2.54 7.38 8.82
N GLY A 191 -2.09 6.59 9.82
CA GLY A 191 -2.02 7.04 11.21
C GLY A 191 -0.88 8.02 11.42
N MET A 192 -1.22 9.24 11.83
CA MET A 192 -0.32 10.35 12.10
C MET A 192 -0.70 11.02 13.42
N ARG A 193 0.19 11.89 13.95
CA ARG A 193 -0.09 12.66 15.17
C ARG A 193 -1.35 13.51 15.05
N GLU A 194 -1.58 14.07 13.86
CA GLU A 194 -2.67 14.98 13.56
C GLU A 194 -4.05 14.31 13.53
N ASN A 195 -4.11 12.98 13.38
CA ASN A 195 -5.38 12.30 13.15
C ASN A 195 -5.64 11.07 14.03
N ILE A 196 -4.66 10.60 14.81
CA ILE A 196 -4.80 9.34 15.56
C ILE A 196 -5.97 9.38 16.56
N GLU A 197 -6.29 10.56 17.12
CA GLU A 197 -7.42 10.74 18.05
C GLU A 197 -8.78 10.52 17.37
N GLU A 198 -8.84 10.61 16.06
CA GLU A 198 -10.05 10.39 15.28
C GLU A 198 -10.27 8.92 14.88
N LEU A 199 -9.36 8.03 15.24
CA LEU A 199 -9.49 6.60 14.91
C LEU A 199 -10.78 5.96 15.45
N PRO A 200 -11.24 6.24 16.70
CA PRO A 200 -12.54 5.76 17.19
C PRO A 200 -13.72 6.27 16.35
N ASP A 201 -13.68 7.54 15.94
CA ASP A 201 -14.73 8.14 15.11
C ASP A 201 -14.72 7.58 13.68
N LEU A 202 -13.54 7.24 13.16
CA LEU A 202 -13.42 6.57 11.86
C LEU A 202 -14.02 5.16 11.88
N VAL A 203 -13.86 4.42 12.98
CA VAL A 203 -14.51 3.12 13.19
C VAL A 203 -16.05 3.29 13.23
N ARG A 204 -16.55 4.29 13.95
CA ARG A 204 -18.00 4.64 13.97
C ARG A 204 -18.50 5.01 12.55
N LEU A 205 -17.69 5.76 11.80
CA LEU A 205 -18.01 6.13 10.42
C LEU A 205 -18.11 4.89 9.54
N ALA A 206 -17.17 3.96 9.64
CA ALA A 206 -17.17 2.69 8.90
C ALA A 206 -18.46 1.89 9.15
N ALA A 207 -18.82 1.68 10.40
CA ALA A 207 -20.08 1.02 10.77
C ALA A 207 -21.31 1.74 10.17
N LYS A 208 -21.34 3.07 10.27
CA LYS A 208 -22.45 3.91 9.75
C LYS A 208 -22.64 3.81 8.24
N VAL A 209 -21.56 3.59 7.47
CA VAL A 209 -21.64 3.44 6.01
C VAL A 209 -21.71 1.98 5.57
N GLY A 210 -21.70 1.02 6.50
CA GLY A 210 -21.78 -0.41 6.21
C GLY A 210 -20.46 -1.01 5.73
N VAL A 211 -19.33 -0.44 6.11
CA VAL A 211 -17.98 -0.99 5.88
C VAL A 211 -17.55 -1.75 7.12
N ALA A 212 -17.17 -3.01 6.96
CA ALA A 212 -16.87 -3.92 8.07
C ALA A 212 -15.40 -3.90 8.53
N GLU A 213 -14.54 -3.14 7.86
CA GLU A 213 -13.10 -3.17 8.14
C GLU A 213 -12.49 -1.76 8.09
N VAL A 214 -11.69 -1.45 9.10
CA VAL A 214 -10.81 -0.28 9.15
C VAL A 214 -9.37 -0.75 9.32
N CYS A 215 -8.46 -0.25 8.50
CA CYS A 215 -7.04 -0.52 8.60
C CYS A 215 -6.27 0.77 8.86
N MET A 216 -5.53 0.82 9.95
CA MET A 216 -4.59 1.89 10.25
C MET A 216 -3.22 1.52 9.69
N GLN A 217 -2.83 2.14 8.60
CA GLN A 217 -1.47 1.99 8.08
C GLN A 217 -0.54 3.04 8.68
N ARG A 218 0.72 2.70 8.77
CA ARG A 218 1.75 3.63 9.21
C ARG A 218 2.08 4.62 8.11
N MET A 219 2.35 5.85 8.51
CA MET A 219 2.88 6.84 7.61
C MET A 219 4.26 6.40 7.09
N VAL A 220 4.45 6.46 5.79
CA VAL A 220 5.77 6.43 5.16
C VAL A 220 6.18 7.87 4.92
N TYR A 221 7.37 8.22 5.32
CA TYR A 221 7.92 9.57 5.16
C TYR A 221 9.25 9.50 4.39
N TYR A 222 9.64 10.63 3.85
CA TYR A 222 10.90 10.74 3.14
C TYR A 222 12.07 10.79 4.12
N VAL A 223 13.08 9.94 3.91
CA VAL A 223 14.31 9.97 4.71
C VAL A 223 15.17 11.21 4.44
N ASP A 224 14.88 11.92 3.37
CA ASP A 224 15.55 13.12 2.91
C ASP A 224 14.59 14.32 2.76
N ALA A 225 13.58 14.39 3.62
CA ALA A 225 12.54 15.43 3.60
C ALA A 225 13.09 16.86 3.59
N GLY A 226 14.22 17.10 4.23
CA GLY A 226 14.90 18.40 4.20
C GLY A 226 15.40 18.85 2.81
N GLN A 227 15.41 17.95 1.81
CA GLN A 227 15.81 18.25 0.42
C GLN A 227 14.62 18.55 -0.49
N ALA A 228 13.39 18.26 -0.05
CA ALA A 228 12.17 18.47 -0.83
C ALA A 228 11.13 19.22 0.01
N PRO A 229 11.00 20.54 -0.17
CA PRO A 229 10.06 21.37 0.59
C PRO A 229 8.61 20.84 0.50
N GLY A 230 7.91 20.81 1.62
CA GLY A 230 6.52 20.39 1.71
C GLY A 230 6.30 18.89 1.87
N MET A 231 7.34 18.07 1.84
CA MET A 231 7.23 16.64 2.15
C MET A 231 7.16 16.40 3.66
N LEU A 232 6.28 15.47 4.07
CA LEU A 232 6.17 15.09 5.47
C LEU A 232 7.41 14.34 5.94
N ASP A 233 7.84 14.64 7.16
CA ASP A 233 8.98 14.02 7.82
C ASP A 233 8.57 13.10 8.99
N ALA A 234 9.54 12.56 9.70
CA ALA A 234 9.34 11.70 10.85
C ALA A 234 8.53 12.36 11.99
N GLY A 235 8.54 13.70 12.07
CA GLY A 235 7.82 14.46 13.10
C GLY A 235 6.30 14.26 13.07
N HIS A 236 5.74 13.88 11.93
CA HIS A 236 4.32 13.56 11.76
C HIS A 236 3.99 12.09 12.10
N GLY A 237 5.00 11.24 12.22
CA GLY A 237 4.85 9.82 12.51
C GLY A 237 4.55 9.53 13.98
N LEU A 238 3.97 8.36 14.24
CA LEU A 238 3.63 7.90 15.60
C LEU A 238 4.69 7.00 16.24
N PHE A 239 5.80 6.72 15.52
CA PHE A 239 6.67 5.60 15.89
C PHE A 239 7.65 5.89 17.01
N ASP A 240 8.26 7.06 16.99
CA ASP A 240 9.31 7.40 17.95
C ASP A 240 8.74 7.99 19.25
N ASP A 241 7.44 8.35 19.22
CA ASP A 241 6.79 9.05 20.31
C ASP A 241 5.28 8.69 20.37
N PHE A 242 5.00 7.41 20.56
CA PHE A 242 3.66 6.91 20.82
C PHE A 242 3.30 7.26 22.26
N ASP A 243 2.67 8.41 22.41
CA ASP A 243 2.31 8.96 23.71
C ASP A 243 1.05 8.31 24.34
N ALA A 244 0.76 8.70 25.59
CA ALA A 244 -0.40 8.19 26.31
C ALA A 244 -1.74 8.62 25.66
N GLN A 245 -1.77 9.66 24.86
CA GLN A 245 -2.96 10.14 24.19
C GLN A 245 -3.29 9.27 23.00
N ALA A 246 -2.29 8.96 22.16
CA ALA A 246 -2.42 8.01 21.08
C ALA A 246 -2.79 6.60 21.58
N ASP A 247 -2.19 6.13 22.71
CA ASP A 247 -2.54 4.83 23.32
C ASP A 247 -4.02 4.79 23.77
N ARG A 248 -4.53 5.88 24.34
CA ARG A 248 -5.95 5.98 24.72
C ARG A 248 -6.87 5.96 23.51
N ALA A 249 -6.55 6.72 22.46
CA ALA A 249 -7.33 6.74 21.22
C ALA A 249 -7.41 5.37 20.56
N VAL A 250 -6.29 4.67 20.49
CA VAL A 250 -6.23 3.29 19.96
C VAL A 250 -7.06 2.33 20.82
N ALA A 251 -6.93 2.41 22.16
CA ALA A 251 -7.70 1.55 23.08
C ALA A 251 -9.22 1.79 22.95
N GLU A 252 -9.64 3.06 22.80
CA GLU A 252 -11.03 3.40 22.54
C GLU A 252 -11.48 2.85 21.18
N ALA A 253 -10.67 3.00 20.13
CA ALA A 253 -11.00 2.50 18.80
C ALA A 253 -11.18 0.98 18.79
N GLU A 254 -10.33 0.22 19.48
CA GLU A 254 -10.46 -1.24 19.66
C GLU A 254 -11.77 -1.59 20.36
N SER A 255 -12.13 -0.88 21.43
CA SER A 255 -13.39 -1.08 22.14
C SER A 255 -14.61 -0.78 21.27
N VAL A 256 -14.59 0.34 20.54
CA VAL A 256 -15.65 0.73 19.60
C VAL A 256 -15.79 -0.28 18.47
N ALA A 257 -14.67 -0.75 17.93
CA ALA A 257 -14.66 -1.75 16.87
C ALA A 257 -15.32 -3.07 17.31
N ALA A 258 -14.95 -3.55 18.50
CA ALA A 258 -15.58 -4.73 19.10
C ALA A 258 -17.09 -4.54 19.32
N ALA A 259 -17.52 -3.38 19.84
CA ALA A 259 -18.92 -3.08 20.11
C ALA A 259 -19.78 -2.98 18.82
N LEU A 260 -19.20 -2.50 17.71
CA LEU A 260 -19.89 -2.28 16.44
C LEU A 260 -19.70 -3.43 15.44
N GLY A 261 -18.93 -4.47 15.77
CA GLY A 261 -18.63 -5.57 14.86
C GLY A 261 -17.77 -5.15 13.66
N VAL A 262 -16.93 -4.11 13.82
CA VAL A 262 -15.97 -3.65 12.82
C VAL A 262 -14.62 -4.29 13.10
N THR A 263 -14.00 -4.87 12.09
CA THR A 263 -12.62 -5.37 12.20
C THR A 263 -11.65 -4.20 12.14
N LEU A 264 -10.89 -3.98 13.21
CA LEU A 264 -9.84 -2.97 13.25
C LEU A 264 -8.47 -3.65 13.17
N THR A 265 -7.74 -3.37 12.10
CA THR A 265 -6.39 -3.89 11.85
C THR A 265 -5.39 -2.77 11.67
N ALA A 266 -4.11 -3.11 11.65
CA ALA A 266 -3.04 -2.18 11.33
C ALA A 266 -1.98 -2.81 10.43
N SER A 267 -1.03 -2.01 9.99
CA SER A 267 0.15 -2.47 9.25
C SER A 267 0.83 -3.62 9.99
N GLY A 268 1.22 -4.66 9.24
CA GLY A 268 1.76 -5.89 9.80
C GLY A 268 0.69 -6.93 10.15
N ALA A 269 -0.55 -6.79 9.61
CA ALA A 269 -1.69 -7.68 9.88
C ALA A 269 -1.95 -7.91 11.36
N THR A 270 -1.76 -6.90 12.17
CA THR A 270 -1.87 -6.94 13.61
C THR A 270 -2.85 -5.89 14.12
N ASP A 271 -3.10 -5.86 15.41
CA ASP A 271 -3.85 -4.77 16.02
C ASP A 271 -3.03 -3.47 16.04
N PRO A 272 -3.70 -2.29 16.09
CA PRO A 272 -3.03 -1.00 16.07
C PRO A 272 -2.01 -0.82 17.19
N ARG A 273 -2.32 -1.28 18.39
CA ARG A 273 -1.46 -1.16 19.57
C ARG A 273 -0.17 -1.94 19.41
N ARG A 274 -0.26 -3.18 18.91
CA ARG A 274 0.93 -4.01 18.64
C ARG A 274 1.77 -3.42 17.51
N SER A 275 1.11 -2.96 16.45
CA SER A 275 1.76 -2.28 15.33
C SER A 275 2.57 -1.08 15.80
N LEU A 276 2.02 -0.22 16.64
CA LEU A 276 2.69 0.99 17.14
C LEU A 276 3.80 0.68 18.15
N LYS A 277 3.65 -0.35 18.99
CA LYS A 277 4.66 -0.73 19.99
C LYS A 277 5.88 -1.44 19.41
N ALA A 278 5.75 -2.14 18.29
CA ALA A 278 6.87 -2.81 17.63
C ALA A 278 7.99 -1.84 17.22
N ALA A 279 7.67 -0.55 17.04
CA ALA A 279 8.63 0.52 16.77
C ALA A 279 9.76 0.64 17.80
N ARG A 280 9.55 0.17 19.03
CA ARG A 280 10.52 0.27 20.13
C ARG A 280 11.55 -0.88 20.15
N GLN A 281 11.41 -1.89 19.30
CA GLN A 281 12.43 -2.92 19.16
C GLN A 281 13.62 -2.33 18.39
N LYS A 282 14.71 -2.11 19.10
CA LYS A 282 16.00 -1.67 18.55
C LYS A 282 16.65 -2.84 17.80
N ASP A 283 16.15 -3.14 16.63
CA ASP A 283 16.86 -4.02 15.70
C ASP A 283 17.95 -3.19 15.01
N ALA A 284 19.17 -3.70 15.01
CA ALA A 284 20.29 -3.05 14.33
C ALA A 284 20.09 -2.98 12.81
N ARG A 285 19.25 -3.86 12.24
CA ARG A 285 18.97 -3.93 10.81
C ARG A 285 17.48 -4.16 10.53
N PRO A 286 16.63 -3.16 10.81
CA PRO A 286 15.19 -3.31 10.69
C PRO A 286 14.73 -3.67 9.26
N TRP A 287 15.46 -3.25 8.24
CA TRP A 287 15.21 -3.59 6.83
C TRP A 287 15.45 -5.07 6.50
N ALA A 288 16.25 -5.80 7.29
CA ALA A 288 16.63 -7.18 6.99
C ALA A 288 15.43 -8.15 6.95
N ALA A 289 14.30 -7.82 7.59
CA ALA A 289 13.07 -8.60 7.52
C ALA A 289 12.30 -8.42 6.20
N CYS A 290 12.62 -7.42 5.38
CA CYS A 290 11.88 -7.11 4.17
C CYS A 290 12.03 -8.21 3.10
N LEU A 291 10.89 -8.66 2.55
CA LEU A 291 10.82 -9.66 1.47
C LEU A 291 10.46 -9.07 0.11
N ARG A 292 10.03 -7.81 0.07
CA ARG A 292 9.48 -7.19 -1.15
C ARG A 292 10.37 -7.31 -2.37
N PRO A 293 11.70 -7.10 -2.30
CA PRO A 293 12.56 -7.24 -3.48
C PRO A 293 12.66 -8.66 -4.07
N TRP A 294 12.12 -9.68 -3.39
CA TRP A 294 12.05 -11.06 -3.87
C TRP A 294 10.65 -11.52 -4.22
N THR A 295 9.62 -10.80 -3.76
CA THR A 295 8.22 -11.27 -3.83
C THR A 295 7.31 -10.31 -4.56
N THR A 296 7.75 -9.07 -4.77
CA THR A 296 6.90 -7.96 -5.24
C THR A 296 7.60 -7.22 -6.39
N ALA A 297 6.85 -6.92 -7.42
CA ALA A 297 7.23 -5.94 -8.43
C ALA A 297 6.32 -4.71 -8.34
N TYR A 298 6.83 -3.54 -8.65
CA TYR A 298 6.06 -2.33 -8.85
C TYR A 298 6.36 -1.75 -10.22
N VAL A 299 5.32 -1.53 -11.01
CA VAL A 299 5.41 -0.99 -12.37
C VAL A 299 4.61 0.30 -12.44
N THR A 300 5.27 1.40 -12.80
CA THR A 300 4.61 2.70 -12.97
C THR A 300 3.79 2.74 -14.26
N ALA A 301 2.91 3.74 -14.40
CA ALA A 301 2.15 3.95 -15.64
C ALA A 301 3.05 4.19 -16.86
N ASN A 302 4.29 4.65 -16.65
CA ASN A 302 5.30 4.84 -17.68
C ASN A 302 6.17 3.59 -17.93
N GLY A 303 5.87 2.46 -17.26
CA GLY A 303 6.57 1.19 -17.43
C GLY A 303 7.83 1.03 -16.57
N ASN A 304 8.20 2.02 -15.75
CA ASN A 304 9.37 1.90 -14.89
C ASN A 304 9.14 0.89 -13.76
N CYS A 305 10.10 0.00 -13.57
CA CYS A 305 10.13 -0.93 -12.45
C CYS A 305 10.80 -0.28 -11.24
N LEU A 306 10.13 -0.32 -10.08
CA LEU A 306 10.65 0.15 -8.81
C LEU A 306 10.82 -1.04 -7.84
N PRO A 307 11.69 -0.94 -6.82
CA PRO A 307 12.01 -2.07 -5.95
C PRO A 307 10.85 -2.51 -5.05
N CYS A 308 9.89 -1.63 -4.75
CA CYS A 308 8.71 -1.95 -3.96
C CYS A 308 7.65 -0.84 -4.05
N CYS A 309 6.44 -1.12 -3.52
CA CYS A 309 5.32 -0.17 -3.48
C CYS A 309 5.53 1.04 -2.55
N ILE A 310 6.51 0.99 -1.64
CA ILE A 310 6.80 2.08 -0.69
C ILE A 310 7.83 3.05 -1.28
N SER A 311 8.67 2.60 -2.21
CA SER A 311 9.78 3.38 -2.72
C SER A 311 9.41 4.79 -3.24
N PRO A 312 8.28 5.00 -3.94
CA PRO A 312 7.89 6.35 -4.37
C PRO A 312 7.64 7.34 -3.22
N PHE A 313 7.42 6.81 -2.00
CA PHE A 313 7.11 7.60 -0.81
C PHE A 313 8.30 7.73 0.16
N ALA A 314 9.43 7.12 -0.15
CA ALA A 314 10.54 6.98 0.80
C ALA A 314 11.77 7.84 0.46
N THR A 315 11.84 8.44 -0.70
CA THR A 315 12.96 9.31 -1.12
C THR A 315 12.57 10.27 -2.23
N ALA A 316 13.19 11.45 -2.25
CA ALA A 316 13.09 12.39 -3.36
C ALA A 316 14.01 11.99 -4.54
N ASP A 317 15.02 11.16 -4.32
CA ASP A 317 15.91 10.63 -5.37
C ASP A 317 15.22 9.48 -6.13
N TYR A 318 14.22 9.85 -6.92
CA TYR A 318 13.39 8.91 -7.66
C TYR A 318 14.17 8.15 -8.74
N GLU A 319 15.17 8.79 -9.38
CA GLU A 319 15.95 8.16 -10.44
C GLU A 319 16.73 6.94 -9.94
N SER A 320 17.23 6.97 -8.72
CA SER A 320 17.92 5.83 -8.11
C SER A 320 17.01 4.61 -7.89
N LEU A 321 15.69 4.82 -7.86
CA LEU A 321 14.70 3.75 -7.68
C LEU A 321 14.40 2.99 -8.97
N LYS A 322 14.67 3.54 -10.15
CA LYS A 322 14.35 2.91 -11.42
C LYS A 322 15.27 1.73 -11.68
N LEU A 323 14.74 0.53 -11.62
CA LEU A 323 15.48 -0.71 -11.85
C LEU A 323 15.46 -1.15 -13.33
N GLY A 324 14.58 -0.57 -14.14
CA GLY A 324 14.45 -0.80 -15.57
C GLY A 324 13.09 -0.33 -16.06
N ASN A 325 12.78 -0.52 -17.36
CA ASN A 325 11.51 -0.14 -17.96
C ASN A 325 10.96 -1.29 -18.82
N LEU A 326 9.69 -1.69 -18.58
CA LEU A 326 9.04 -2.82 -19.26
C LEU A 326 8.61 -2.51 -20.69
N PHE A 327 8.63 -1.25 -21.10
CA PHE A 327 8.41 -0.88 -22.49
C PHE A 327 9.69 -0.90 -23.32
N GLU A 328 10.84 -1.02 -22.67
CA GLU A 328 12.16 -1.09 -23.31
C GLU A 328 12.77 -2.49 -23.25
N ARG A 329 12.48 -3.25 -22.18
CA ARG A 329 13.10 -4.53 -21.90
C ARG A 329 12.15 -5.45 -21.12
N ASP A 330 12.16 -6.74 -21.41
CA ASP A 330 11.31 -7.73 -20.74
C ASP A 330 11.68 -7.91 -19.27
N PHE A 331 10.66 -8.18 -18.44
CA PHE A 331 10.81 -8.33 -16.99
C PHE A 331 11.74 -9.49 -16.60
N GLU A 332 11.70 -10.60 -17.32
CA GLU A 332 12.60 -11.74 -17.10
C GLU A 332 14.07 -11.30 -17.14
N GLY A 333 14.43 -10.48 -18.12
CA GLY A 333 15.78 -9.92 -18.25
C GLY A 333 16.12 -8.84 -17.23
N LEU A 334 15.12 -8.25 -16.55
CA LEU A 334 15.31 -7.24 -15.50
C LEU A 334 15.39 -7.85 -14.11
N TRP A 335 14.54 -8.84 -13.80
CA TRP A 335 14.30 -9.32 -12.42
C TRP A 335 15.55 -9.80 -11.67
N ASN A 336 16.54 -10.31 -12.39
CA ASN A 336 17.83 -10.72 -11.85
C ASN A 336 19.00 -10.01 -12.51
N ASP A 337 18.79 -8.84 -13.10
CA ASP A 337 19.89 -8.05 -13.64
C ASP A 337 20.74 -7.40 -12.54
N THR A 338 21.81 -6.73 -12.95
CA THR A 338 22.77 -6.10 -12.03
C THR A 338 22.12 -5.14 -11.05
N ARG A 339 21.12 -4.33 -11.47
CA ARG A 339 20.46 -3.34 -10.61
C ARG A 339 19.63 -4.01 -9.52
N TYR A 340 18.81 -5.01 -9.88
CA TYR A 340 18.03 -5.79 -8.91
C TYR A 340 18.94 -6.57 -7.95
N GLN A 341 20.02 -7.18 -8.45
CA GLN A 341 20.97 -7.87 -7.60
C GLN A 341 21.70 -6.92 -6.63
N GLN A 342 22.11 -5.75 -7.09
CA GLN A 342 22.74 -4.73 -6.23
C GLN A 342 21.76 -4.26 -5.15
N TRP A 343 20.48 -4.03 -5.49
CA TRP A 343 19.45 -3.65 -4.54
C TRP A 343 19.24 -4.70 -3.45
N ARG A 344 19.13 -5.98 -3.84
CA ARG A 344 18.99 -7.10 -2.90
C ARG A 344 20.23 -7.28 -2.04
N THR A 345 21.42 -7.17 -2.62
CA THR A 345 22.70 -7.25 -1.90
C THR A 345 22.81 -6.15 -0.85
N ALA A 346 22.49 -4.92 -1.20
CA ALA A 346 22.47 -3.80 -0.25
C ALA A 346 21.50 -4.05 0.90
N LEU A 347 20.30 -4.58 0.62
CA LEU A 347 19.30 -4.90 1.65
C LEU A 347 19.74 -6.04 2.60
N LEU A 348 20.60 -6.94 2.13
CA LEU A 348 21.17 -8.02 2.95
C LEU A 348 22.39 -7.59 3.74
N SER A 349 22.91 -6.38 3.53
CA SER A 349 24.10 -5.82 4.18
C SER A 349 23.74 -4.87 5.33
N ASP A 350 24.76 -4.33 5.96
CA ASP A 350 24.65 -3.25 6.96
C ASP A 350 24.50 -1.86 6.31
N GLN A 351 24.54 -1.79 4.98
CA GLN A 351 24.42 -0.55 4.19
C GLN A 351 23.31 -0.72 3.16
N PRO A 352 22.03 -0.70 3.58
CA PRO A 352 20.91 -0.80 2.66
C PRO A 352 20.86 0.44 1.76
N ALA A 353 20.16 0.32 0.62
CA ALA A 353 19.82 1.49 -0.17
C ALA A 353 19.10 2.53 0.70
N ARG A 354 19.35 3.81 0.44
CA ARG A 354 18.89 4.93 1.28
C ARG A 354 17.39 4.87 1.63
N PRO A 355 16.45 4.57 0.70
CA PRO A 355 15.04 4.43 1.03
C PRO A 355 14.74 3.31 2.04
N CYS A 356 15.56 2.26 2.05
CA CYS A 356 15.37 1.12 2.93
C CYS A 356 15.87 1.39 4.35
N ALA A 357 16.92 2.21 4.51
CA ALA A 357 17.52 2.54 5.81
C ALA A 357 16.51 3.23 6.75
N GLY A 358 15.67 4.14 6.20
CA GLY A 358 14.64 4.85 6.95
C GLY A 358 13.23 4.26 6.80
N CYS A 359 13.10 3.13 6.09
CA CYS A 359 11.80 2.56 5.80
C CYS A 359 11.18 1.91 7.05
N GLY A 360 9.94 2.27 7.35
CA GLY A 360 9.16 1.68 8.43
C GLY A 360 8.65 0.26 8.16
N VAL A 361 9.19 -0.45 7.18
CA VAL A 361 8.69 -1.77 6.76
C VAL A 361 8.79 -2.85 7.82
N HIS A 362 9.81 -2.79 8.66
CA HIS A 362 9.96 -3.72 9.79
C HIS A 362 8.85 -3.56 10.84
N TRP A 363 8.12 -2.46 10.78
CA TRP A 363 6.91 -2.26 11.58
C TRP A 363 5.65 -2.72 10.85
N SER A 364 5.71 -2.90 9.54
CA SER A 364 4.55 -3.17 8.68
C SER A 364 4.58 -4.53 8.00
N LEU A 365 5.52 -5.36 8.39
CA LEU A 365 5.60 -6.77 7.99
C LEU A 365 4.90 -7.67 8.99
#